data_7437dc9bd74ee46c91e3bf7ba5caed67
#
_entry.id   7437dc9bd74ee46c91e3bf7ba5caed67
#
_cell.length_a   1.000
_cell.length_b   1.000
_cell.length_c   1.000
_cell.angle_alpha   90.00
_cell.angle_beta   90.00
_cell.angle_gamma   90.00
#
_symmetry.space_group_name_H-M   'P 1'
#
loop_
_entity.id
_entity.type
_entity.pdbx_description
1 polymer ?
#
loop_
_entity_poly.entity_id
_entity_poly.type
_entity_poly.pdbx_seq_one_letter_code
_entity_poly.pdbx_strand_id
1 'polypeptide(L)'
;EAPYDLYALMTGDIAKDELDSFADFWQQFPQLRSKLLTADGSYSRFITEDIADVVHADEGVVSLQSDFQKQCQGFHTYLIHTLIDSPTDERTHDKIAATLFQTFRQSALVDVYDIYQAFSGHWDDIETDLIRIHDEGREICRQIEPDIVLKKNAKTKRYEEVMVGMRGKVIPLGLIKKTYFPEDLAKIQELLRKADDAASTIQDIFENLSDDAKEAIVKDDDDTKYELKKLKAAIKSPVDLTADDLAALRQLLHEIDTEKAYKKKAKTAAAELEKKTEAKAQSLTDAEVHDMFEKTWVTPVTDAIQSVMQRVIEDFIHALKDLKQKYANPLSELDKQEQEESAKLKALMSELTGSDTDVKALKMLMEEL
;
A
#
# COMPACT_ATOMS: atom_id res chain seq x y z
N GLU A 1 -8.44 -30.50 -14.67
CA GLU A 1 -7.42 -29.80 -15.48
C GLU A 1 -7.92 -29.79 -16.92
N ALA A 2 -8.14 -28.61 -17.49
CA ALA A 2 -8.46 -28.49 -18.92
C ALA A 2 -7.26 -29.03 -19.73
N PRO A 3 -7.48 -29.81 -20.81
CA PRO A 3 -6.39 -30.28 -21.63
C PRO A 3 -5.66 -29.06 -22.20
N TYR A 4 -4.32 -29.04 -22.06
CA TYR A 4 -3.50 -27.98 -22.67
C TYR A 4 -3.74 -27.95 -24.17
N ASP A 5 -4.09 -26.77 -24.70
CA ASP A 5 -4.17 -26.58 -26.14
C ASP A 5 -2.73 -26.48 -26.69
N LEU A 6 -2.26 -27.59 -27.28
CA LEU A 6 -0.90 -27.66 -27.78
C LEU A 6 -0.65 -26.66 -28.91
N TYR A 7 -1.66 -26.37 -29.74
CA TYR A 7 -1.53 -25.38 -30.81
C TYR A 7 -1.31 -23.96 -30.25
N ALA A 8 -2.12 -23.59 -29.24
CA ALA A 8 -1.98 -22.31 -28.54
C ALA A 8 -0.58 -22.13 -27.92
N LEU A 9 -0.06 -23.19 -27.27
CA LEU A 9 1.29 -23.16 -26.69
C LEU A 9 2.39 -23.08 -27.75
N MET A 10 2.21 -23.74 -28.90
CA MET A 10 3.17 -23.71 -30.00
C MET A 10 3.23 -22.38 -30.72
N THR A 11 2.10 -21.70 -30.89
CA THR A 11 1.97 -20.48 -31.72
C THR A 11 1.97 -19.20 -30.88
N GLY A 12 1.70 -19.27 -29.59
CA GLY A 12 1.45 -18.11 -28.74
C GLY A 12 0.08 -17.46 -28.97
N ASP A 13 -0.83 -18.18 -29.61
CA ASP A 13 -2.21 -17.78 -29.83
C ASP A 13 -3.08 -18.24 -28.69
N ILE A 14 -4.03 -17.43 -28.26
CA ILE A 14 -4.91 -17.70 -27.12
C ILE A 14 -6.16 -18.42 -27.64
N ALA A 15 -6.48 -19.56 -27.04
CA ALA A 15 -7.66 -20.32 -27.39
C ALA A 15 -8.94 -19.58 -26.96
N LYS A 16 -10.02 -19.75 -27.72
CA LYS A 16 -11.31 -19.12 -27.45
C LYS A 16 -11.83 -19.40 -26.04
N ASP A 17 -11.69 -20.63 -25.57
CA ASP A 17 -12.21 -21.06 -24.28
C ASP A 17 -11.59 -20.29 -23.10
N GLU A 18 -10.32 -19.87 -23.21
CA GLU A 18 -9.69 -19.01 -22.20
C GLU A 18 -10.25 -17.60 -22.21
N LEU A 19 -10.59 -17.08 -23.39
CA LEU A 19 -11.22 -15.76 -23.55
C LEU A 19 -12.70 -15.78 -23.13
N ASP A 20 -13.35 -16.92 -23.20
CA ASP A 20 -14.74 -17.09 -22.75
C ASP A 20 -14.88 -16.95 -21.22
N SER A 21 -13.80 -17.11 -20.45
CA SER A 21 -13.78 -16.79 -19.02
C SER A 21 -14.05 -15.31 -18.73
N PHE A 22 -13.87 -14.42 -19.70
CA PHE A 22 -14.16 -12.98 -19.64
C PHE A 22 -15.46 -12.61 -20.36
N ALA A 23 -16.39 -13.56 -20.57
CA ALA A 23 -17.59 -13.34 -21.37
C ALA A 23 -18.43 -12.15 -20.89
N ASP A 24 -18.57 -11.95 -19.57
CA ASP A 24 -19.34 -10.85 -18.98
C ASP A 24 -18.71 -9.50 -19.33
N PHE A 25 -17.38 -9.39 -19.32
CA PHE A 25 -16.67 -8.19 -19.73
C PHE A 25 -16.82 -7.93 -21.24
N TRP A 26 -16.71 -8.97 -22.08
CA TRP A 26 -16.90 -8.82 -23.51
C TRP A 26 -18.32 -8.45 -23.89
N GLN A 27 -19.30 -8.94 -23.14
CA GLN A 27 -20.69 -8.56 -23.32
C GLN A 27 -20.96 -7.13 -22.92
N GLN A 28 -20.36 -6.68 -21.80
CA GLN A 28 -20.47 -5.30 -21.31
C GLN A 28 -19.71 -4.31 -22.19
N PHE A 29 -18.54 -4.70 -22.71
CA PHE A 29 -17.65 -3.86 -23.51
C PHE A 29 -17.30 -4.51 -24.85
N PRO A 30 -18.26 -4.58 -25.81
CA PRO A 30 -18.05 -5.31 -27.07
C PRO A 30 -16.89 -4.74 -27.92
N GLN A 31 -16.64 -3.43 -27.84
CA GLN A 31 -15.58 -2.77 -28.60
C GLN A 31 -14.19 -2.97 -27.97
N LEU A 32 -14.12 -3.18 -26.65
CA LEU A 32 -12.87 -3.37 -25.94
C LEU A 32 -12.11 -4.61 -26.43
N ARG A 33 -12.84 -5.71 -26.69
CA ARG A 33 -12.23 -6.94 -27.20
C ARG A 33 -11.47 -6.68 -28.51
N SER A 34 -12.06 -5.93 -29.43
CA SER A 34 -11.42 -5.62 -30.73
C SER A 34 -10.25 -4.64 -30.65
N LYS A 35 -10.16 -3.86 -29.55
CA LYS A 35 -9.01 -2.99 -29.25
C LYS A 35 -7.85 -3.75 -28.64
N LEU A 36 -8.12 -4.86 -27.96
CA LEU A 36 -7.13 -5.67 -27.26
C LEU A 36 -6.63 -6.86 -28.07
N LEU A 37 -7.50 -7.48 -28.86
CA LEU A 37 -7.29 -8.78 -29.49
C LEU A 37 -7.53 -8.73 -31.00
N THR A 38 -6.89 -9.64 -31.74
CA THR A 38 -7.18 -9.89 -33.14
C THR A 38 -8.64 -10.33 -33.32
N ALA A 39 -9.10 -10.36 -34.59
CA ALA A 39 -10.46 -10.70 -34.94
C ALA A 39 -10.91 -12.04 -34.35
N ASP A 40 -12.22 -12.12 -34.05
CA ASP A 40 -12.84 -13.26 -33.41
C ASP A 40 -12.74 -14.53 -34.28
N GLY A 41 -12.11 -15.55 -33.72
CA GLY A 41 -11.85 -16.84 -34.34
C GLY A 41 -11.65 -17.90 -33.28
N SER A 42 -11.19 -19.10 -33.67
CA SER A 42 -10.83 -20.15 -32.71
C SER A 42 -9.64 -19.77 -31.84
N TYR A 43 -8.80 -18.87 -32.36
CA TYR A 43 -7.60 -18.34 -31.68
C TYR A 43 -7.50 -16.86 -31.89
N SER A 44 -6.98 -16.17 -30.87
CA SER A 44 -6.77 -14.71 -30.88
C SER A 44 -5.39 -14.36 -30.32
N ARG A 45 -4.90 -13.16 -30.66
CA ARG A 45 -3.60 -12.65 -30.17
C ARG A 45 -3.77 -11.23 -29.69
N PHE A 46 -3.07 -10.84 -28.63
CA PHE A 46 -3.02 -9.45 -28.22
C PHE A 46 -2.36 -8.57 -29.28
N ILE A 47 -3.00 -7.44 -29.59
CA ILE A 47 -2.54 -6.44 -30.55
C ILE A 47 -1.97 -5.19 -29.88
N THR A 48 -2.03 -5.13 -28.55
CA THR A 48 -1.52 -4.02 -27.74
C THR A 48 -0.47 -4.49 -26.74
N GLU A 49 0.51 -3.64 -26.47
CA GLU A 49 1.49 -3.86 -25.41
C GLU A 49 0.93 -3.44 -24.06
N ASP A 50 0.23 -2.34 -23.97
CA ASP A 50 -0.33 -1.82 -22.72
C ASP A 50 -1.84 -2.08 -22.62
N ILE A 51 -2.18 -3.18 -21.96
CA ILE A 51 -3.56 -3.59 -21.73
C ILE A 51 -4.27 -2.61 -20.79
N ALA A 52 -3.57 -2.13 -19.75
CA ALA A 52 -4.16 -1.27 -18.74
C ALA A 52 -4.61 0.07 -19.35
N ASP A 53 -3.76 0.71 -20.14
CA ASP A 53 -4.08 1.98 -20.78
C ASP A 53 -5.27 1.86 -21.73
N VAL A 54 -5.35 0.76 -22.49
CA VAL A 54 -6.48 0.51 -23.40
C VAL A 54 -7.79 0.30 -22.62
N VAL A 55 -7.77 -0.45 -21.52
CA VAL A 55 -8.95 -0.70 -20.69
C VAL A 55 -9.40 0.59 -20.00
N HIS A 56 -8.49 1.32 -19.37
CA HIS A 56 -8.84 2.56 -18.68
C HIS A 56 -9.29 3.69 -19.60
N ALA A 57 -8.83 3.70 -20.86
CA ALA A 57 -9.25 4.68 -21.86
C ALA A 57 -10.52 4.27 -22.63
N ASP A 58 -11.05 3.07 -22.41
CA ASP A 58 -12.26 2.63 -23.11
C ASP A 58 -13.50 3.39 -22.64
N GLU A 59 -14.24 3.97 -23.60
CA GLU A 59 -15.42 4.80 -23.31
C GLU A 59 -16.50 4.04 -22.53
N GLY A 60 -16.67 2.74 -22.81
CA GLY A 60 -17.62 1.89 -22.09
C GLY A 60 -17.22 1.69 -20.61
N VAL A 61 -15.93 1.44 -20.36
CA VAL A 61 -15.39 1.30 -19.01
C VAL A 61 -15.50 2.62 -18.23
N VAL A 62 -15.12 3.74 -18.85
CA VAL A 62 -15.24 5.08 -18.23
C VAL A 62 -16.69 5.41 -17.92
N SER A 63 -17.63 5.11 -18.84
CA SER A 63 -19.06 5.34 -18.61
C SER A 63 -19.59 4.49 -17.45
N LEU A 64 -19.24 3.20 -17.41
CA LEU A 64 -19.65 2.31 -16.31
C LEU A 64 -19.14 2.80 -14.94
N GLN A 65 -17.87 3.18 -14.86
CA GLN A 65 -17.29 3.73 -13.63
C GLN A 65 -17.97 5.03 -13.21
N SER A 66 -18.27 5.93 -14.17
CA SER A 66 -18.98 7.18 -13.90
C SER A 66 -20.41 6.94 -13.40
N ASP A 67 -21.13 6.00 -13.97
CA ASP A 67 -22.50 5.69 -13.55
C ASP A 67 -22.52 5.00 -12.18
N PHE A 68 -21.59 4.11 -11.92
CA PHE A 68 -21.41 3.53 -10.58
C PHE A 68 -21.05 4.59 -9.54
N GLN A 69 -20.18 5.54 -9.87
CA GLN A 69 -19.85 6.67 -9.00
C GLN A 69 -21.09 7.53 -8.67
N LYS A 70 -21.97 7.77 -9.64
CA LYS A 70 -23.24 8.49 -9.38
C LYS A 70 -24.15 7.71 -8.43
N GLN A 71 -24.24 6.38 -8.56
CA GLN A 71 -24.95 5.52 -7.63
C GLN A 71 -24.36 5.63 -6.22
N CYS A 72 -23.03 5.59 -6.09
CA CYS A 72 -22.35 5.79 -4.81
C CYS A 72 -22.63 7.15 -4.21
N GLN A 73 -22.64 8.23 -5.00
CA GLN A 73 -22.99 9.58 -4.53
C GLN A 73 -24.44 9.66 -4.04
N GLY A 74 -25.38 9.04 -4.76
CA GLY A 74 -26.77 8.94 -4.32
C GLY A 74 -26.91 8.18 -2.98
N PHE A 75 -26.19 7.07 -2.85
CA PHE A 75 -26.16 6.29 -1.62
C PHE A 75 -25.47 7.03 -0.48
N HIS A 76 -24.39 7.76 -0.75
CA HIS A 76 -23.72 8.64 0.22
C HIS A 76 -24.70 9.66 0.82
N THR A 77 -25.47 10.36 -0.03
CA THR A 77 -26.48 11.31 0.43
C THR A 77 -27.57 10.63 1.27
N TYR A 78 -27.98 9.42 0.89
CA TYR A 78 -28.92 8.63 1.67
C TYR A 78 -28.36 8.24 3.04
N LEU A 79 -27.09 7.86 3.13
CA LEU A 79 -26.44 7.54 4.41
C LEU A 79 -26.35 8.76 5.33
N ILE A 80 -25.99 9.94 4.82
CA ILE A 80 -26.00 11.19 5.60
C ILE A 80 -27.38 11.39 6.21
N HIS A 81 -28.41 11.37 5.39
CA HIS A 81 -29.79 11.59 5.86
C HIS A 81 -30.21 10.55 6.90
N THR A 82 -29.82 9.27 6.72
CA THR A 82 -30.28 8.17 7.56
C THR A 82 -29.48 8.05 8.87
N LEU A 83 -28.18 8.29 8.84
CA LEU A 83 -27.29 8.10 10.00
C LEU A 83 -27.08 9.39 10.81
N ILE A 84 -27.12 10.56 10.16
CA ILE A 84 -26.71 11.82 10.78
C ILE A 84 -27.91 12.75 11.01
N ASP A 85 -28.77 12.92 10.00
CA ASP A 85 -29.88 13.89 10.04
C ASP A 85 -31.14 13.33 10.70
N SER A 86 -31.32 12.02 10.71
CA SER A 86 -32.52 11.35 11.20
C SER A 86 -32.25 10.59 12.51
N PRO A 87 -33.25 10.42 13.38
CA PRO A 87 -33.15 9.53 14.53
C PRO A 87 -32.90 8.09 14.05
N THR A 88 -31.87 7.44 14.60
CA THR A 88 -31.56 6.04 14.33
C THR A 88 -32.33 5.13 15.29
N ASP A 89 -32.72 3.94 14.81
CA ASP A 89 -33.40 2.90 15.57
C ASP A 89 -32.77 1.53 15.32
N GLU A 90 -33.20 0.49 16.02
CA GLU A 90 -32.71 -0.89 15.88
C GLU A 90 -32.84 -1.44 14.45
N ARG A 91 -33.67 -0.85 13.59
CA ARG A 91 -33.89 -1.25 12.19
C ARG A 91 -33.08 -0.42 11.19
N THR A 92 -32.26 0.49 11.65
CA THR A 92 -31.50 1.38 10.79
C THR A 92 -30.57 0.59 9.87
N HIS A 93 -29.88 -0.45 10.38
CA HIS A 93 -29.08 -1.37 9.59
C HIS A 93 -29.88 -2.01 8.44
N ASP A 94 -31.04 -2.61 8.76
CA ASP A 94 -31.87 -3.31 7.79
C ASP A 94 -32.40 -2.36 6.70
N LYS A 95 -32.74 -1.13 7.06
CA LYS A 95 -33.17 -0.09 6.11
C LYS A 95 -32.04 0.27 5.15
N ILE A 96 -30.83 0.44 5.67
CA ILE A 96 -29.64 0.75 4.86
C ILE A 96 -29.31 -0.42 3.95
N ALA A 97 -29.29 -1.65 4.46
CA ALA A 97 -29.04 -2.85 3.69
C ALA A 97 -30.07 -3.02 2.55
N ALA A 98 -31.35 -2.84 2.85
CA ALA A 98 -32.40 -2.93 1.82
C ALA A 98 -32.24 -1.86 0.72
N THR A 99 -31.90 -0.64 1.08
CA THR A 99 -31.65 0.45 0.12
C THR A 99 -30.39 0.19 -0.70
N LEU A 100 -29.32 -0.35 -0.09
CA LEU A 100 -28.10 -0.76 -0.77
C LEU A 100 -28.41 -1.81 -1.84
N PHE A 101 -29.10 -2.90 -1.49
CA PHE A 101 -29.52 -3.93 -2.44
C PHE A 101 -30.38 -3.36 -3.57
N GLN A 102 -31.29 -2.42 -3.26
CA GLN A 102 -32.11 -1.78 -4.28
C GLN A 102 -31.27 -0.90 -5.23
N THR A 103 -30.34 -0.11 -4.69
CA THR A 103 -29.51 0.84 -5.46
C THR A 103 -28.56 0.13 -6.40
N PHE A 104 -27.89 -0.92 -5.93
CA PHE A 104 -26.81 -1.58 -6.66
C PHE A 104 -27.22 -2.90 -7.34
N ARG A 105 -28.47 -3.32 -7.25
CA ARG A 105 -28.98 -4.58 -7.83
C ARG A 105 -28.68 -4.75 -9.31
N GLN A 106 -28.61 -3.66 -10.07
CA GLN A 106 -28.42 -3.68 -11.52
C GLN A 106 -27.02 -3.20 -11.92
N SER A 107 -26.08 -3.11 -10.97
CA SER A 107 -24.71 -2.73 -11.29
C SER A 107 -24.05 -3.84 -12.09
N ALA A 108 -23.60 -3.51 -13.30
CA ALA A 108 -22.93 -4.46 -14.16
C ALA A 108 -21.56 -4.85 -13.58
N LEU A 109 -21.17 -6.09 -13.74
CA LEU A 109 -19.87 -6.68 -13.35
C LEU A 109 -19.59 -6.71 -11.83
N VAL A 110 -20.44 -6.16 -10.99
CA VAL A 110 -20.24 -6.12 -9.54
C VAL A 110 -21.32 -6.96 -8.85
N ASP A 111 -20.89 -7.88 -7.99
CA ASP A 111 -21.83 -8.59 -7.13
C ASP A 111 -22.30 -7.64 -6.01
N VAL A 112 -23.61 -7.52 -5.87
CA VAL A 112 -24.23 -6.71 -4.80
C VAL A 112 -23.85 -7.19 -3.40
N TYR A 113 -23.50 -8.48 -3.25
CA TYR A 113 -23.04 -9.02 -1.97
C TYR A 113 -21.63 -8.54 -1.61
N ASP A 114 -20.75 -8.29 -2.58
CA ASP A 114 -19.44 -7.67 -2.33
C ASP A 114 -19.59 -6.23 -1.84
N ILE A 115 -20.59 -5.50 -2.41
CA ILE A 115 -20.96 -4.15 -1.95
C ILE A 115 -21.51 -4.22 -0.51
N TYR A 116 -22.37 -5.18 -0.23
CA TYR A 116 -22.91 -5.38 1.13
C TYR A 116 -21.80 -5.73 2.13
N GLN A 117 -20.84 -6.55 1.74
CA GLN A 117 -19.70 -6.88 2.58
C GLN A 117 -18.84 -5.66 2.88
N ALA A 118 -18.63 -4.77 1.89
CA ALA A 118 -17.92 -3.51 2.08
C ALA A 118 -18.65 -2.61 3.08
N PHE A 119 -19.97 -2.51 3.05
CA PHE A 119 -20.79 -1.81 4.04
C PHE A 119 -20.71 -2.46 5.42
N SER A 120 -20.92 -3.79 5.50
CA SER A 120 -20.96 -4.53 6.75
C SER A 120 -19.63 -4.46 7.50
N GLY A 121 -18.50 -4.38 6.79
CA GLY A 121 -17.18 -4.24 7.41
C GLY A 121 -16.97 -2.95 8.22
N HIS A 122 -17.83 -1.95 8.02
CA HIS A 122 -17.80 -0.68 8.77
C HIS A 122 -18.94 -0.55 9.78
N TRP A 123 -19.94 -1.44 9.72
CA TRP A 123 -21.16 -1.29 10.50
C TRP A 123 -20.94 -1.42 12.01
N ASP A 124 -20.12 -2.34 12.47
CA ASP A 124 -19.88 -2.58 13.89
C ASP A 124 -19.35 -1.33 14.61
N ASP A 125 -18.48 -0.55 13.96
CA ASP A 125 -17.95 0.71 14.50
C ASP A 125 -19.06 1.76 14.55
N ILE A 126 -19.87 1.89 13.49
CA ILE A 126 -20.98 2.83 13.40
C ILE A 126 -22.03 2.51 14.48
N GLU A 127 -22.42 1.24 14.59
CA GLU A 127 -23.42 0.79 15.57
C GLU A 127 -22.95 1.06 17.01
N THR A 128 -21.69 0.79 17.32
CA THR A 128 -21.09 1.08 18.61
C THR A 128 -21.21 2.57 18.96
N ASP A 129 -20.91 3.45 18.02
CA ASP A 129 -21.03 4.89 18.22
C ASP A 129 -22.50 5.35 18.35
N LEU A 130 -23.41 4.78 17.56
CA LEU A 130 -24.83 5.06 17.63
C LEU A 130 -25.42 4.66 18.99
N ILE A 131 -25.06 3.49 19.52
CA ILE A 131 -25.47 3.02 20.86
C ILE A 131 -25.00 3.99 21.93
N ARG A 132 -23.72 4.40 21.88
CA ARG A 132 -23.16 5.37 22.84
C ARG A 132 -23.88 6.71 22.80
N ILE A 133 -24.18 7.21 21.58
CA ILE A 133 -24.91 8.48 21.43
C ILE A 133 -26.35 8.36 21.94
N HIS A 134 -27.00 7.21 21.71
CA HIS A 134 -28.34 6.94 22.23
C HIS A 134 -28.36 6.94 23.78
N ASP A 135 -27.40 6.29 24.40
CA ASP A 135 -27.37 6.10 25.85
C ASP A 135 -26.90 7.35 26.63
N GLU A 136 -25.87 8.04 26.13
CA GLU A 136 -25.22 9.15 26.82
C GLU A 136 -25.61 10.54 26.25
N GLY A 137 -26.34 10.57 25.12
CA GLY A 137 -26.75 11.80 24.45
C GLY A 137 -25.68 12.39 23.53
N ARG A 138 -26.07 13.32 22.65
CA ARG A 138 -25.22 13.86 21.57
C ARG A 138 -24.00 14.65 22.07
N GLU A 139 -24.01 15.11 23.32
CA GLU A 139 -22.88 15.82 23.94
C GLU A 139 -21.62 14.95 24.13
N ILE A 140 -21.79 13.63 24.14
CA ILE A 140 -20.66 12.68 24.19
C ILE A 140 -19.68 12.86 23.01
N CYS A 141 -20.15 13.36 21.85
CA CYS A 141 -19.32 13.57 20.66
C CYS A 141 -18.21 14.60 20.87
N ARG A 142 -18.35 15.45 21.90
CA ARG A 142 -17.37 16.47 22.30
C ARG A 142 -16.50 16.04 23.47
N GLN A 143 -16.76 14.85 24.01
CA GLN A 143 -16.04 14.35 25.19
C GLN A 143 -14.81 13.55 24.79
N ILE A 144 -13.80 13.67 25.62
CA ILE A 144 -12.55 12.88 25.53
C ILE A 144 -12.41 12.00 26.77
N GLU A 145 -11.74 10.88 26.60
CA GLU A 145 -11.45 9.93 27.68
C GLU A 145 -9.99 9.47 27.61
N PRO A 146 -9.40 8.95 28.72
CA PRO A 146 -8.08 8.36 28.67
C PRO A 146 -8.00 7.19 27.69
N ASP A 147 -6.98 7.20 26.83
CA ASP A 147 -6.66 6.05 25.97
C ASP A 147 -5.75 5.09 26.74
N ILE A 148 -6.32 3.97 27.15
CA ILE A 148 -5.67 2.96 28.00
C ILE A 148 -5.39 1.72 27.14
N VAL A 149 -4.12 1.31 27.07
CA VAL A 149 -3.70 0.10 26.37
C VAL A 149 -3.02 -0.88 27.33
N LEU A 150 -3.24 -2.17 27.12
CA LEU A 150 -2.55 -3.22 27.84
C LEU A 150 -1.14 -3.41 27.28
N LYS A 151 -0.11 -3.03 28.04
CA LYS A 151 1.30 -3.24 27.65
C LYS A 151 1.96 -4.27 28.56
N LYS A 152 2.72 -5.17 27.96
CA LYS A 152 3.51 -6.15 28.69
C LYS A 152 4.70 -5.45 29.36
N ASN A 153 4.72 -5.43 30.68
CA ASN A 153 5.84 -4.91 31.43
C ASN A 153 7.09 -5.79 31.23
N ALA A 154 8.20 -5.19 30.78
CA ALA A 154 9.43 -5.92 30.47
C ALA A 154 10.05 -6.62 31.70
N LYS A 155 9.84 -6.07 32.91
CA LYS A 155 10.38 -6.60 34.18
C LYS A 155 9.49 -7.67 34.79
N THR A 156 8.17 -7.39 34.87
CA THR A 156 7.22 -8.28 35.58
C THR A 156 6.63 -9.35 34.66
N LYS A 157 6.80 -9.21 33.31
CA LYS A 157 6.19 -10.06 32.27
C LYS A 157 4.65 -10.05 32.30
N ARG A 158 4.02 -9.24 33.13
CA ARG A 158 2.56 -9.09 33.23
C ARG A 158 2.07 -7.98 32.32
N TYR A 159 0.79 -8.07 31.92
CA TYR A 159 0.12 -6.99 31.22
C TYR A 159 -0.36 -5.96 32.25
N GLU A 160 -0.05 -4.71 32.01
CA GLU A 160 -0.43 -3.57 32.84
C GLU A 160 -1.15 -2.55 31.96
N GLU A 161 -2.18 -1.93 32.53
CA GLU A 161 -2.89 -0.83 31.89
C GLU A 161 -1.99 0.41 31.88
N VAL A 162 -1.72 0.93 30.71
CA VAL A 162 -0.89 2.12 30.52
C VAL A 162 -1.69 3.15 29.74
N MET A 163 -1.88 4.32 30.32
CA MET A 163 -2.44 5.47 29.61
C MET A 163 -1.43 5.94 28.58
N VAL A 164 -1.83 5.95 27.30
CA VAL A 164 -0.98 6.36 26.18
C VAL A 164 -1.32 7.75 25.65
N GLY A 165 -2.45 8.31 26.07
CA GLY A 165 -2.92 9.63 25.66
C GLY A 165 -4.39 9.83 25.99
N MET A 166 -5.04 10.70 25.22
CA MET A 166 -6.49 10.89 25.23
C MET A 166 -7.08 10.41 23.91
N ARG A 167 -8.31 9.94 23.93
CA ARG A 167 -9.11 9.62 22.74
C ARG A 167 -10.47 10.30 22.83
N GLY A 168 -11.08 10.60 21.69
CA GLY A 168 -12.47 11.03 21.67
C GLY A 168 -13.38 9.83 21.98
N LYS A 169 -14.47 10.05 22.69
CA LYS A 169 -15.43 8.99 23.00
C LYS A 169 -16.13 8.44 21.75
N VAL A 170 -16.42 9.31 20.78
CA VAL A 170 -17.06 8.98 19.49
C VAL A 170 -16.20 9.49 18.33
N ILE A 171 -15.86 10.78 18.32
CA ILE A 171 -15.08 11.37 17.23
C ILE A 171 -13.58 11.15 17.47
N PRO A 172 -12.86 10.44 16.58
CA PRO A 172 -11.44 10.18 16.76
C PRO A 172 -10.60 11.46 16.73
N LEU A 173 -9.72 11.68 17.73
CA LEU A 173 -8.83 12.85 17.76
C LEU A 173 -7.89 12.90 16.54
N GLY A 174 -7.53 11.75 15.98
CA GLY A 174 -6.75 11.66 14.74
C GLY A 174 -7.44 12.31 13.54
N LEU A 175 -8.76 12.19 13.45
CA LEU A 175 -9.55 12.84 12.39
C LEU A 175 -9.59 14.35 12.60
N ILE A 176 -9.79 14.80 13.84
CA ILE A 176 -9.76 16.23 14.19
C ILE A 176 -8.40 16.86 13.82
N LYS A 177 -7.29 16.18 14.12
CA LYS A 177 -5.94 16.62 13.72
C LYS A 177 -5.82 16.79 12.21
N LYS A 178 -6.23 15.78 11.45
CA LYS A 178 -6.15 15.81 9.98
C LYS A 178 -7.02 16.90 9.37
N THR A 179 -8.18 17.18 9.96
CA THR A 179 -9.16 18.14 9.41
C THR A 179 -8.80 19.58 9.75
N TYR A 180 -8.43 19.86 11.00
CA TYR A 180 -8.27 21.24 11.48
C TYR A 180 -6.81 21.68 11.60
N PHE A 181 -5.86 20.77 11.68
CA PHE A 181 -4.45 21.06 11.91
C PHE A 181 -3.51 20.36 10.91
N PRO A 182 -3.83 20.35 9.59
CA PRO A 182 -2.98 19.68 8.60
C PRO A 182 -1.58 20.28 8.51
N GLU A 183 -1.43 21.61 8.71
CA GLU A 183 -0.14 22.29 8.69
C GLU A 183 0.74 21.92 9.89
N ASP A 184 0.16 21.81 11.09
CA ASP A 184 0.87 21.37 12.28
C ASP A 184 1.35 19.91 12.12
N LEU A 185 0.52 19.04 11.53
CA LEU A 185 0.90 17.66 11.19
C LEU A 185 2.06 17.61 10.18
N ALA A 186 1.95 18.37 9.09
CA ALA A 186 3.00 18.44 8.07
C ALA A 186 4.33 18.94 8.67
N LYS A 187 4.28 19.95 9.55
CA LYS A 187 5.46 20.45 10.27
C LYS A 187 6.12 19.40 11.16
N ILE A 188 5.31 18.59 11.88
CA ILE A 188 5.83 17.50 12.71
C ILE A 188 6.47 16.43 11.83
N GLN A 189 5.83 16.04 10.73
CA GLN A 189 6.38 15.08 9.78
C GLN A 189 7.69 15.55 9.17
N GLU A 190 7.79 16.83 8.79
CA GLU A 190 9.03 17.41 8.27
C GLU A 190 10.15 17.42 9.31
N LEU A 191 9.84 17.71 10.58
CA LEU A 191 10.83 17.64 11.67
C LEU A 191 11.32 16.21 11.91
N LEU A 192 10.43 15.22 11.83
CA LEU A 192 10.78 13.80 11.95
C LEU A 192 11.63 13.36 10.75
N ARG A 193 11.25 13.74 9.53
CA ARG A 193 12.03 13.45 8.32
C ARG A 193 13.46 14.00 8.44
N LYS A 194 13.62 15.26 8.89
CA LYS A 194 14.95 15.85 9.14
C LYS A 194 15.74 15.11 10.23
N ALA A 195 15.05 14.57 11.23
CA ALA A 195 15.70 13.75 12.24
C ALA A 195 16.16 12.39 11.69
N ASP A 196 15.37 11.79 10.81
CA ASP A 196 15.70 10.51 10.14
C ASP A 196 16.84 10.72 9.11
N ASP A 197 16.82 11.83 8.35
CA ASP A 197 17.92 12.21 7.45
C ASP A 197 19.25 12.36 8.23
N ALA A 198 19.21 13.05 9.39
CA ALA A 198 20.38 13.17 10.26
C ALA A 198 20.82 11.80 10.83
N ALA A 199 19.88 10.93 11.19
CA ALA A 199 20.20 9.57 11.67
C ALA A 199 20.87 8.72 10.59
N SER A 200 20.41 8.82 9.33
CA SER A 200 21.07 8.17 8.18
C SER A 200 22.50 8.72 7.99
N THR A 201 22.68 10.03 8.03
CA THR A 201 24.00 10.66 7.91
C THR A 201 24.94 10.23 9.05
N ILE A 202 24.42 10.09 10.29
CA ILE A 202 25.19 9.55 11.43
C ILE A 202 25.69 8.15 11.12
N GLN A 203 24.84 7.29 10.57
CA GLN A 203 25.22 5.93 10.21
C GLN A 203 26.29 5.92 9.10
N ASP A 204 26.07 6.70 8.04
CA ASP A 204 27.03 6.82 6.93
C ASP A 204 28.41 7.33 7.40
N ILE A 205 28.44 8.36 8.26
CA ILE A 205 29.69 8.86 8.82
C ILE A 205 30.37 7.78 9.67
N PHE A 206 29.61 7.11 10.55
CA PHE A 206 30.14 6.06 11.43
C PHE A 206 30.73 4.88 10.65
N GLU A 207 30.03 4.44 9.59
CA GLU A 207 30.51 3.33 8.73
C GLU A 207 31.79 3.67 7.98
N ASN A 208 31.99 4.95 7.61
CA ASN A 208 33.14 5.45 6.86
C ASN A 208 34.29 5.98 7.75
N LEU A 209 34.17 5.90 9.09
CA LEU A 209 35.30 6.25 9.97
C LEU A 209 36.49 5.30 9.78
N SER A 210 37.71 5.80 10.02
CA SER A 210 38.91 4.96 10.12
C SER A 210 38.82 3.98 11.29
N ASP A 211 39.60 2.91 11.25
CA ASP A 211 39.61 1.92 12.34
C ASP A 211 40.02 2.58 13.68
N ASP A 212 41.00 3.47 13.68
CA ASP A 212 41.47 4.20 14.88
C ASP A 212 40.36 5.09 15.43
N ALA A 213 39.63 5.81 14.56
CA ALA A 213 38.48 6.65 14.97
C ALA A 213 37.32 5.83 15.50
N LYS A 214 37.03 4.64 14.91
CA LYS A 214 36.03 3.70 15.41
C LYS A 214 36.41 3.17 16.78
N GLU A 215 37.62 2.66 16.96
CA GLU A 215 38.10 2.12 18.24
C GLU A 215 38.00 3.14 19.37
N ALA A 216 38.27 4.41 19.07
CA ALA A 216 38.17 5.51 20.05
C ALA A 216 36.75 5.77 20.56
N ILE A 217 35.70 5.38 19.82
CA ILE A 217 34.30 5.77 20.14
C ILE A 217 33.32 4.61 20.32
N VAL A 218 33.68 3.38 19.92
CA VAL A 218 32.78 2.22 20.04
C VAL A 218 32.57 1.81 21.49
N LYS A 219 31.49 1.06 21.75
CA LYS A 219 31.22 0.46 23.05
C LYS A 219 32.12 -0.75 23.27
N ASP A 220 32.49 -0.97 24.53
CA ASP A 220 33.39 -2.09 24.90
C ASP A 220 32.81 -3.48 24.57
N ASP A 221 31.48 -3.59 24.47
CA ASP A 221 30.77 -4.87 24.22
C ASP A 221 30.09 -4.96 22.84
N ASP A 222 30.19 -3.90 21.99
CA ASP A 222 29.45 -3.84 20.72
C ASP A 222 30.12 -2.87 19.74
N ASP A 223 30.95 -3.40 18.86
CA ASP A 223 31.70 -2.64 17.84
C ASP A 223 30.81 -1.99 16.78
N THR A 224 29.52 -2.31 16.75
CA THR A 224 28.55 -1.74 15.83
C THR A 224 27.90 -0.46 16.34
N LYS A 225 28.19 -0.04 17.59
CA LYS A 225 27.58 1.12 18.23
C LYS A 225 28.61 2.04 18.88
N TYR A 226 28.46 3.33 18.59
CA TYR A 226 29.25 4.36 19.25
C TYR A 226 28.73 4.69 20.66
N GLU A 227 29.65 5.17 21.53
CA GLU A 227 29.32 5.76 22.83
C GLU A 227 29.54 7.27 22.83
N LEU A 228 28.47 8.05 23.08
CA LEU A 228 28.53 9.52 23.04
C LEU A 228 29.56 10.12 24.01
N LYS A 229 29.81 9.46 25.15
CA LYS A 229 30.84 9.91 26.11
C LYS A 229 32.24 9.76 25.55
N LYS A 230 32.53 8.60 24.94
CA LYS A 230 33.81 8.32 24.28
C LYS A 230 34.04 9.29 23.09
N LEU A 231 32.99 9.49 22.27
CA LEU A 231 33.05 10.45 21.15
C LEU A 231 33.45 11.87 21.64
N LYS A 232 32.79 12.38 22.68
CA LYS A 232 33.12 13.70 23.25
C LYS A 232 34.51 13.74 23.87
N ALA A 233 34.97 12.66 24.49
CA ALA A 233 36.31 12.56 25.06
C ALA A 233 37.38 12.53 23.97
N ALA A 234 37.19 11.74 22.90
CA ALA A 234 38.11 11.66 21.75
C ALA A 234 38.28 13.01 21.04
N ILE A 235 37.19 13.77 20.87
CA ILE A 235 37.26 15.11 20.30
C ILE A 235 38.00 16.10 21.21
N LYS A 236 37.89 15.99 22.54
CA LYS A 236 38.49 16.90 23.51
C LYS A 236 39.97 16.61 23.75
N SER A 237 40.35 15.35 23.76
CA SER A 237 41.72 14.90 24.04
C SER A 237 42.09 13.82 23.05
N PRO A 238 42.44 14.18 21.80
CA PRO A 238 42.75 13.22 20.75
C PRO A 238 44.07 12.50 21.08
N VAL A 239 44.01 11.19 21.03
CA VAL A 239 45.17 10.30 21.15
C VAL A 239 45.17 9.42 19.88
N ASP A 240 46.28 9.42 19.14
CA ASP A 240 46.48 8.66 17.92
C ASP A 240 45.45 8.87 16.78
N LEU A 241 44.79 10.06 16.76
CA LEU A 241 43.84 10.47 15.75
C LEU A 241 44.40 11.49 14.79
N THR A 242 44.13 11.32 13.50
CA THR A 242 44.51 12.31 12.46
C THR A 242 43.57 13.52 12.45
N ALA A 243 43.99 14.57 11.72
CA ALA A 243 43.16 15.76 11.56
C ALA A 243 41.82 15.46 10.85
N ASP A 244 41.85 14.51 9.91
CA ASP A 244 40.65 14.04 9.16
C ASP A 244 39.71 13.26 10.06
N ASP A 245 40.25 12.39 10.92
CA ASP A 245 39.45 11.65 11.92
C ASP A 245 38.73 12.60 12.87
N LEU A 246 39.44 13.63 13.36
CA LEU A 246 38.84 14.64 14.22
C LEU A 246 37.76 15.45 13.52
N ALA A 247 37.94 15.76 12.23
CA ALA A 247 36.89 16.42 11.44
C ALA A 247 35.65 15.55 11.31
N ALA A 248 35.81 14.25 10.99
CA ALA A 248 34.73 13.27 10.89
C ALA A 248 34.02 13.07 12.24
N LEU A 249 34.74 12.94 13.35
CA LEU A 249 34.15 12.80 14.69
C LEU A 249 33.38 14.08 15.12
N ARG A 250 33.85 15.27 14.74
CA ARG A 250 33.12 16.53 14.99
C ARG A 250 31.86 16.61 14.17
N GLN A 251 31.91 16.18 12.91
CA GLN A 251 30.72 16.09 12.05
C GLN A 251 29.71 15.08 12.61
N LEU A 252 30.18 13.91 13.03
CA LEU A 252 29.34 12.91 13.69
C LEU A 252 28.63 13.49 14.93
N LEU A 253 29.34 14.20 15.80
CA LEU A 253 28.77 14.84 16.97
C LEU A 253 27.73 15.92 16.60
N HIS A 254 28.02 16.71 15.55
CA HIS A 254 27.09 17.72 15.05
C HIS A 254 25.78 17.10 14.56
N GLU A 255 25.84 16.01 13.78
CA GLU A 255 24.65 15.33 13.28
C GLU A 255 23.86 14.68 14.43
N ILE A 256 24.52 14.11 15.43
CA ILE A 256 23.86 13.56 16.63
C ILE A 256 23.11 14.66 17.41
N ASP A 257 23.72 15.84 17.56
CA ASP A 257 23.07 16.95 18.26
C ASP A 257 21.91 17.53 17.41
N THR A 258 22.06 17.54 16.08
CA THR A 258 21.05 17.93 15.10
C THR A 258 19.83 17.00 15.14
N GLU A 259 20.05 15.67 15.09
CA GLU A 259 19.00 14.66 15.24
C GLU A 259 18.20 14.86 16.55
N LYS A 260 18.92 15.00 17.66
CA LYS A 260 18.29 15.24 18.99
C LYS A 260 17.48 16.52 19.02
N ALA A 261 17.99 17.60 18.41
CA ALA A 261 17.30 18.87 18.34
C ALA A 261 15.99 18.76 17.53
N TYR A 262 16.01 18.07 16.38
CA TYR A 262 14.80 17.84 15.58
C TYR A 262 13.80 16.94 16.30
N LYS A 263 14.23 15.82 16.90
CA LYS A 263 13.37 14.97 17.71
C LYS A 263 12.72 15.73 18.89
N LYS A 264 13.48 16.58 19.56
CA LYS A 264 12.94 17.43 20.63
C LYS A 264 11.90 18.42 20.11
N LYS A 265 12.18 19.10 18.99
CA LYS A 265 11.23 20.03 18.35
C LYS A 265 9.96 19.31 17.91
N ALA A 266 10.09 18.15 17.28
CA ALA A 266 8.95 17.32 16.87
C ALA A 266 8.08 16.89 18.06
N LYS A 267 8.72 16.44 19.15
CA LYS A 267 8.02 16.06 20.40
C LYS A 267 7.27 17.24 21.03
N THR A 268 7.88 18.42 21.04
CA THR A 268 7.22 19.63 21.58
C THR A 268 6.04 20.04 20.70
N ALA A 269 6.23 20.08 19.38
CA ALA A 269 5.15 20.40 18.43
C ALA A 269 4.01 19.38 18.50
N ALA A 270 4.30 18.07 18.65
CA ALA A 270 3.30 17.04 18.84
C ALA A 270 2.50 17.25 20.15
N ALA A 271 3.16 17.59 21.26
CA ALA A 271 2.48 17.85 22.53
C ALA A 271 1.59 19.11 22.47
N GLU A 272 2.00 20.13 21.73
CA GLU A 272 1.18 21.31 21.47
C GLU A 272 -0.02 20.99 20.60
N LEU A 273 0.17 20.17 19.56
CA LEU A 273 -0.90 19.72 18.69
C LEU A 273 -1.93 18.88 19.45
N GLU A 274 -1.50 17.98 20.37
CA GLU A 274 -2.42 17.24 21.22
C GLU A 274 -3.34 18.17 22.00
N LYS A 275 -2.78 19.18 22.70
CA LYS A 275 -3.58 20.14 23.47
C LYS A 275 -4.55 20.94 22.60
N LYS A 276 -4.11 21.37 21.40
CA LYS A 276 -4.99 22.07 20.45
C LYS A 276 -6.13 21.16 20.00
N THR A 277 -5.84 19.89 19.73
CA THR A 277 -6.81 18.90 19.29
C THR A 277 -7.85 18.60 20.37
N GLU A 278 -7.42 18.40 21.63
CA GLU A 278 -8.31 18.18 22.76
C GLU A 278 -9.24 19.37 22.98
N ALA A 279 -8.70 20.59 22.92
CA ALA A 279 -9.50 21.82 23.04
C ALA A 279 -10.49 21.96 21.87
N LYS A 280 -10.07 21.64 20.64
CA LYS A 280 -10.97 21.65 19.47
C LYS A 280 -12.07 20.61 19.58
N ALA A 281 -11.75 19.38 20.02
CA ALA A 281 -12.74 18.32 20.24
C ALA A 281 -13.87 18.78 21.16
N GLN A 282 -13.53 19.42 22.26
CA GLN A 282 -14.50 19.93 23.26
C GLN A 282 -15.30 21.15 22.79
N SER A 283 -14.83 21.86 21.77
CA SER A 283 -15.44 23.08 21.23
C SER A 283 -16.11 22.90 19.85
N LEU A 284 -16.28 21.67 19.38
CA LEU A 284 -16.95 21.40 18.11
C LEU A 284 -18.38 21.92 18.11
N THR A 285 -18.77 22.64 17.07
CA THR A 285 -20.16 23.04 16.81
C THR A 285 -20.96 21.86 16.28
N ASP A 286 -22.30 21.96 16.27
CA ASP A 286 -23.16 20.89 15.72
C ASP A 286 -22.89 20.63 14.24
N ALA A 287 -22.58 21.67 13.46
CA ALA A 287 -22.21 21.55 12.05
C ALA A 287 -20.86 20.82 11.88
N GLU A 288 -19.89 21.09 12.76
CA GLU A 288 -18.61 20.40 12.74
C GLU A 288 -18.73 18.94 13.20
N VAL A 289 -19.60 18.65 14.17
CA VAL A 289 -19.90 17.26 14.55
C VAL A 289 -20.55 16.51 13.39
N HIS A 290 -21.47 17.15 12.66
CA HIS A 290 -22.07 16.57 11.46
C HIS A 290 -21.01 16.24 10.39
N ASP A 291 -20.09 17.17 10.08
CA ASP A 291 -18.96 16.95 9.16
C ASP A 291 -18.02 15.82 9.63
N MET A 292 -17.79 15.71 10.95
CA MET A 292 -16.99 14.61 11.49
C MET A 292 -17.69 13.25 11.32
N PHE A 293 -18.99 13.17 11.52
CA PHE A 293 -19.74 11.93 11.29
C PHE A 293 -19.76 11.51 9.82
N GLU A 294 -19.94 12.47 8.91
CA GLU A 294 -19.82 12.18 7.48
C GLU A 294 -18.45 11.54 7.17
N LYS A 295 -17.37 12.11 7.69
CA LYS A 295 -16.00 11.61 7.50
C LYS A 295 -15.71 10.30 8.22
N THR A 296 -16.38 10.00 9.33
CA THR A 296 -16.14 8.80 10.13
C THR A 296 -17.03 7.64 9.70
N TRP A 297 -18.29 7.87 9.41
CA TRP A 297 -19.26 6.81 9.14
C TRP A 297 -19.62 6.67 7.67
N VAL A 298 -19.79 7.78 6.94
CA VAL A 298 -20.35 7.74 5.58
C VAL A 298 -19.26 7.61 4.53
N THR A 299 -18.25 8.47 4.59
CA THR A 299 -17.15 8.48 3.61
C THR A 299 -16.42 7.14 3.54
N PRO A 300 -16.01 6.50 4.66
CA PRO A 300 -15.31 5.20 4.59
C PRO A 300 -16.16 4.09 3.95
N VAL A 301 -17.46 4.07 4.24
CA VAL A 301 -18.40 3.11 3.64
C VAL A 301 -18.51 3.33 2.13
N THR A 302 -18.72 4.57 1.70
CA THR A 302 -18.86 4.89 0.27
C THR A 302 -17.57 4.69 -0.51
N ASP A 303 -16.42 5.00 0.09
CA ASP A 303 -15.10 4.73 -0.51
C ASP A 303 -14.85 3.22 -0.63
N ALA A 304 -15.21 2.44 0.39
CA ALA A 304 -15.12 0.98 0.35
C ALA A 304 -16.02 0.40 -0.75
N ILE A 305 -17.26 0.87 -0.89
CA ILE A 305 -18.16 0.46 -1.97
C ILE A 305 -17.58 0.85 -3.33
N GLN A 306 -17.09 2.08 -3.49
CA GLN A 306 -16.49 2.53 -4.76
C GLN A 306 -15.25 1.71 -5.14
N SER A 307 -14.47 1.27 -4.17
CA SER A 307 -13.30 0.42 -4.40
C SER A 307 -13.65 -0.97 -4.95
N VAL A 308 -14.89 -1.45 -4.77
CA VAL A 308 -15.33 -2.76 -5.33
C VAL A 308 -15.28 -2.73 -6.85
N MET A 309 -15.86 -1.69 -7.47
CA MET A 309 -15.82 -1.53 -8.94
C MET A 309 -14.38 -1.39 -9.46
N GLN A 310 -13.54 -0.63 -8.76
CA GLN A 310 -12.14 -0.46 -9.14
C GLN A 310 -11.42 -1.79 -9.12
N ARG A 311 -11.59 -2.61 -8.06
CA ARG A 311 -11.00 -3.95 -7.98
C ARG A 311 -11.44 -4.85 -9.13
N VAL A 312 -12.72 -4.86 -9.46
CA VAL A 312 -13.23 -5.68 -10.57
C VAL A 312 -12.52 -5.33 -11.89
N ILE A 313 -12.31 -4.05 -12.17
CA ILE A 313 -11.59 -3.61 -13.39
C ILE A 313 -10.10 -3.98 -13.31
N GLU A 314 -9.44 -3.77 -12.18
CA GLU A 314 -8.03 -4.13 -12.00
C GLU A 314 -7.79 -5.64 -12.06
N ASP A 315 -8.66 -6.44 -11.46
CA ASP A 315 -8.60 -7.90 -11.53
C ASP A 315 -8.76 -8.41 -12.97
N PHE A 316 -9.65 -7.79 -13.74
CA PHE A 316 -9.77 -8.06 -15.17
C PHE A 316 -8.47 -7.71 -15.94
N ILE A 317 -7.88 -6.54 -15.70
CA ILE A 317 -6.61 -6.13 -16.30
C ILE A 317 -5.50 -7.11 -15.93
N HIS A 318 -5.41 -7.50 -14.66
CA HIS A 318 -4.41 -8.47 -14.18
C HIS A 318 -4.58 -9.82 -14.85
N ALA A 319 -5.80 -10.34 -14.91
CA ALA A 319 -6.08 -11.62 -15.55
C ALA A 319 -5.73 -11.61 -17.06
N LEU A 320 -5.98 -10.50 -17.77
CA LEU A 320 -5.56 -10.35 -19.18
C LEU A 320 -4.03 -10.26 -19.30
N LYS A 321 -3.33 -9.59 -18.39
CA LYS A 321 -1.87 -9.52 -18.38
C LYS A 321 -1.25 -10.89 -18.12
N ASP A 322 -1.80 -11.65 -17.18
CA ASP A 322 -1.37 -13.02 -16.89
C ASP A 322 -1.58 -13.92 -18.10
N LEU A 323 -2.73 -13.78 -18.77
CA LEU A 323 -3.02 -14.51 -20.00
C LEU A 323 -2.03 -14.13 -21.12
N LYS A 324 -1.71 -12.85 -21.30
CA LYS A 324 -0.70 -12.39 -22.25
C LYS A 324 0.67 -12.98 -21.93
N GLN A 325 1.06 -12.98 -20.65
CA GLN A 325 2.36 -13.50 -20.22
C GLN A 325 2.45 -15.03 -20.40
N LYS A 326 1.35 -15.76 -20.16
CA LYS A 326 1.28 -17.21 -20.37
C LYS A 326 1.68 -17.59 -21.81
N TYR A 327 1.31 -16.79 -22.79
CA TYR A 327 1.54 -17.03 -24.23
C TYR A 327 2.66 -16.18 -24.83
N ALA A 328 3.42 -15.45 -24.01
CA ALA A 328 4.48 -14.55 -24.48
C ALA A 328 5.66 -15.29 -25.14
N ASN A 329 5.93 -16.53 -24.71
CA ASN A 329 7.04 -17.34 -25.21
C ASN A 329 6.48 -18.64 -25.82
N PRO A 330 6.06 -18.63 -27.08
CA PRO A 330 5.56 -19.84 -27.74
C PRO A 330 6.68 -20.90 -27.88
N LEU A 331 6.32 -22.16 -27.75
CA LEU A 331 7.29 -23.27 -27.85
C LEU A 331 8.07 -23.24 -29.17
N SER A 332 7.44 -22.85 -30.26
CA SER A 332 8.10 -22.70 -31.55
C SER A 332 9.22 -21.66 -31.58
N GLU A 333 9.12 -20.61 -30.78
CA GLU A 333 10.18 -19.60 -30.65
C GLU A 333 11.29 -20.10 -29.71
N LEU A 334 10.94 -20.81 -28.64
CA LEU A 334 11.91 -21.46 -27.76
C LEU A 334 12.72 -22.54 -28.49
N ASP A 335 12.05 -23.37 -29.29
CA ASP A 335 12.74 -24.38 -30.13
C ASP A 335 13.70 -23.72 -31.12
N LYS A 336 13.31 -22.59 -31.72
CA LYS A 336 14.17 -21.81 -32.61
C LYS A 336 15.39 -21.22 -31.90
N GLN A 337 15.17 -20.63 -30.71
CA GLN A 337 16.25 -20.10 -29.89
C GLN A 337 17.22 -21.20 -29.45
N GLU A 338 16.72 -22.38 -29.06
CA GLU A 338 17.54 -23.54 -28.74
C GLU A 338 18.40 -23.96 -29.94
N GLN A 339 17.82 -24.03 -31.14
CA GLN A 339 18.57 -24.36 -32.35
C GLN A 339 19.64 -23.31 -32.67
N GLU A 340 19.33 -22.01 -32.50
CA GLU A 340 20.29 -20.93 -32.73
C GLU A 340 21.44 -20.96 -31.71
N GLU A 341 21.15 -21.17 -30.44
CA GLU A 341 22.18 -21.27 -29.40
C GLU A 341 23.00 -22.53 -29.53
N SER A 342 22.38 -23.68 -29.87
CA SER A 342 23.12 -24.93 -30.19
C SER A 342 24.04 -24.74 -31.39
N ALA A 343 23.60 -24.05 -32.44
CA ALA A 343 24.45 -23.74 -33.58
C ALA A 343 25.64 -22.83 -33.22
N LYS A 344 25.41 -21.80 -32.38
CA LYS A 344 26.47 -20.94 -31.85
C LYS A 344 27.48 -21.73 -31.03
N LEU A 345 26.98 -22.59 -30.12
CA LEU A 345 27.83 -23.44 -29.29
C LEU A 345 28.66 -24.41 -30.14
N LYS A 346 28.08 -25.07 -31.16
CA LYS A 346 28.80 -25.91 -32.11
C LYS A 346 29.91 -25.15 -32.84
N ALA A 347 29.61 -23.90 -33.29
CA ALA A 347 30.59 -23.05 -33.92
C ALA A 347 31.77 -22.74 -33.02
N LEU A 348 31.51 -22.31 -31.77
CA LEU A 348 32.56 -22.07 -30.77
C LEU A 348 33.37 -23.33 -30.42
N MET A 349 32.71 -24.48 -30.29
CA MET A 349 33.37 -25.75 -30.04
C MET A 349 34.26 -26.18 -31.20
N SER A 350 33.92 -25.85 -32.44
CA SER A 350 34.72 -26.13 -33.64
C SER A 350 36.02 -25.34 -33.70
N GLU A 351 36.12 -24.19 -33.02
CA GLU A 351 37.33 -23.37 -32.93
C GLU A 351 38.30 -23.83 -31.85
N LEU A 352 37.86 -24.73 -30.96
CA LEU A 352 38.72 -25.26 -29.90
C LEU A 352 39.77 -26.23 -30.48
N THR A 353 41.01 -26.06 -30.07
CA THR A 353 42.12 -26.90 -30.43
C THR A 353 42.61 -27.71 -29.21
N GLY A 354 42.95 -28.97 -29.42
CA GLY A 354 43.40 -29.85 -28.36
C GLY A 354 44.10 -31.08 -28.91
N SER A 355 44.37 -32.11 -28.08
CA SER A 355 44.87 -33.40 -28.52
C SER A 355 43.86 -34.14 -29.38
N ASP A 356 44.30 -35.13 -30.16
CA ASP A 356 43.39 -35.95 -30.98
C ASP A 356 42.24 -36.58 -30.20
N THR A 357 42.45 -36.87 -28.93
CA THR A 357 41.46 -37.41 -28.01
C THR A 357 40.42 -36.35 -27.63
N ASP A 358 40.84 -35.10 -27.37
CA ASP A 358 39.97 -33.98 -27.02
C ASP A 358 39.12 -33.57 -28.20
N VAL A 359 39.70 -33.51 -29.40
CA VAL A 359 38.96 -33.20 -30.64
C VAL A 359 37.90 -34.27 -30.94
N LYS A 360 38.18 -35.53 -30.63
CA LYS A 360 37.21 -36.62 -30.80
C LYS A 360 36.05 -36.53 -29.81
N ALA A 361 36.33 -36.20 -28.55
CA ALA A 361 35.33 -35.98 -27.53
C ALA A 361 34.44 -34.76 -27.85
N LEU A 362 35.02 -33.65 -28.32
CA LEU A 362 34.29 -32.45 -28.78
C LEU A 362 33.35 -32.78 -29.94
N LYS A 363 33.80 -33.59 -30.92
CA LYS A 363 32.92 -33.99 -32.04
C LYS A 363 31.73 -34.85 -31.57
N MET A 364 31.92 -35.74 -30.62
CA MET A 364 30.80 -36.52 -30.06
C MET A 364 29.82 -35.64 -29.32
N LEU A 365 30.28 -34.66 -28.54
CA LEU A 365 29.42 -33.68 -27.88
C LEU A 365 28.63 -32.80 -28.87
N MET A 366 29.25 -32.43 -30.00
CA MET A 366 28.62 -31.67 -31.07
C MET A 366 27.53 -32.47 -31.82
N GLU A 367 27.60 -33.80 -31.84
CA GLU A 367 26.60 -34.67 -32.42
C GLU A 367 25.36 -34.87 -31.51
N GLU A 368 25.52 -34.71 -30.18
CA GLU A 368 24.44 -34.79 -29.20
C GLU A 368 23.67 -33.47 -28.97
N LEU A 369 24.27 -32.34 -29.31
CA LEU A 369 23.65 -31.01 -29.31
C LEU A 369 22.80 -30.78 -30.57
#